data_fbe470875e043228d16321036958d4fa
#
_entry.id   fbe470875e043228d16321036958d4fa
#
_cell.length_a   1.000
_cell.length_b   1.000
_cell.length_c   1.000
_cell.angle_alpha   90.00
_cell.angle_beta   90.00
_cell.angle_gamma   90.00
#
_symmetry.space_group_name_H-M   'P 1'
#
loop_
_entity.id
_entity.type
_entity.pdbx_description
1 polymer ?
#
loop_
_entity_poly.entity_id
_entity_poly.type
_entity_poly.pdbx_seq_one_letter_code
_entity_poly.pdbx_strand_id
1 'polypeptide(L)'
;MDKLFSQKTPIWFMRQAGRYLPEYKKLRSTEKTFLDLCFNPEKAAKVSLQPLERFDIDFIILFSDILVIPHALGQFVDFKEKIGPILEPIDNKDDLDFKELRNNLKLLDPVFETIQIIKKKNKEQSLIGFCGGPFTVLTYMIEGGSSKNHEKVKFKLKKERKKLLEIIDILTEFSSMYLIEQIK
;
A
#
# COMPACT_ATOMS: atom_id res chain seq x y z
N MET A 1 -6.99 -18.52 14.30
CA MET A 1 -7.00 -17.78 15.58
C MET A 1 -6.22 -18.50 16.69
N ASP A 2 -6.17 -19.81 16.69
CA ASP A 2 -5.58 -20.60 17.79
C ASP A 2 -4.06 -20.47 17.98
N LYS A 3 -3.31 -20.05 16.94
CA LYS A 3 -1.85 -19.81 17.05
C LYS A 3 -1.49 -18.52 17.82
N LEU A 4 -2.41 -17.58 18.01
CA LEU A 4 -2.18 -16.35 18.77
C LEU A 4 -2.06 -16.57 20.28
N PHE A 5 -2.47 -17.74 20.77
CA PHE A 5 -2.46 -18.10 22.20
C PHE A 5 -1.53 -19.27 22.52
N SER A 6 -0.56 -19.58 21.63
CA SER A 6 0.52 -20.50 21.95
C SER A 6 1.35 -19.93 23.10
N GLN A 7 2.00 -20.80 23.91
CA GLN A 7 2.83 -20.38 25.05
C GLN A 7 4.03 -19.48 24.67
N LYS A 8 4.32 -19.32 23.36
CA LYS A 8 5.39 -18.46 22.81
C LYS A 8 4.81 -17.15 22.29
N THR A 9 5.37 -16.03 22.74
CA THR A 9 5.01 -14.71 22.21
C THR A 9 5.33 -14.63 20.72
N PRO A 10 4.34 -14.33 19.83
CA PRO A 10 4.59 -14.24 18.40
C PRO A 10 5.43 -13.01 18.06
N ILE A 11 6.31 -13.14 17.08
CA ILE A 11 7.27 -12.12 16.66
C ILE A 11 7.02 -11.72 15.21
N TRP A 12 7.04 -10.42 14.95
CA TRP A 12 7.05 -9.83 13.62
C TRP A 12 7.79 -8.51 13.61
N PHE A 13 8.20 -8.04 12.41
CA PHE A 13 8.83 -6.76 12.24
C PHE A 13 8.01 -5.91 11.25
N MET A 14 7.81 -4.63 11.56
CA MET A 14 7.07 -3.71 10.69
C MET A 14 7.69 -3.60 9.28
N ARG A 15 9.02 -3.68 9.16
CA ARG A 15 9.75 -3.70 7.89
C ARG A 15 10.43 -5.05 7.71
N GLN A 16 9.75 -5.96 7.04
CA GLN A 16 10.26 -7.31 6.80
C GLN A 16 10.99 -7.40 5.47
N ALA A 17 10.36 -7.07 4.34
CA ALA A 17 11.00 -7.02 3.04
C ALA A 17 11.52 -5.62 2.70
N GLY A 18 12.59 -5.51 1.94
CA GLY A 18 13.07 -4.21 1.49
C GLY A 18 14.53 -4.17 1.07
N ARG A 19 15.06 -2.96 0.90
CA ARG A 19 16.37 -2.69 0.31
C ARG A 19 17.57 -3.24 1.09
N TYR A 20 17.40 -3.69 2.32
CA TYR A 20 18.46 -4.35 3.08
C TYR A 20 18.68 -5.81 2.63
N LEU A 21 17.69 -6.43 1.97
CA LEU A 21 17.78 -7.78 1.44
C LEU A 21 18.41 -7.77 0.02
N PRO A 22 19.53 -8.49 -0.21
CA PRO A 22 20.12 -8.60 -1.54
C PRO A 22 19.16 -9.20 -2.58
N GLU A 23 18.37 -10.20 -2.19
CA GLU A 23 17.36 -10.85 -3.02
C GLU A 23 16.24 -9.88 -3.42
N TYR A 24 15.84 -8.96 -2.54
CA TYR A 24 14.92 -7.89 -2.88
C TYR A 24 15.52 -6.97 -3.95
N LYS A 25 16.76 -6.50 -3.76
CA LYS A 25 17.43 -5.63 -4.73
C LYS A 25 17.51 -6.27 -6.09
N LYS A 26 17.87 -7.56 -6.14
CA LYS A 26 17.94 -8.33 -7.40
C LYS A 26 16.56 -8.39 -8.08
N LEU A 27 15.51 -8.65 -7.33
CA LEU A 27 14.15 -8.71 -7.89
C LEU A 27 13.67 -7.32 -8.32
N ARG A 28 13.90 -6.29 -7.48
CA ARG A 28 13.51 -4.91 -7.80
C ARG A 28 14.15 -4.39 -9.09
N SER A 29 15.40 -4.76 -9.37
CA SER A 29 16.11 -4.35 -10.58
C SER A 29 15.55 -4.97 -11.88
N THR A 30 14.67 -5.95 -11.80
CA THR A 30 13.98 -6.53 -12.97
C THR A 30 12.72 -5.77 -13.37
N GLU A 31 12.28 -4.79 -12.58
CA GLU A 31 11.11 -3.97 -12.84
C GLU A 31 11.50 -2.52 -13.15
N LYS A 32 10.79 -1.90 -14.09
CA LYS A 32 11.03 -0.51 -14.49
C LYS A 32 10.69 0.45 -13.37
N THR A 33 9.49 0.32 -12.81
CA THR A 33 9.02 1.17 -11.74
C THR A 33 8.79 0.38 -10.45
N PHE A 34 8.59 1.09 -9.33
CA PHE A 34 8.23 0.46 -8.07
C PHE A 34 6.79 -0.07 -8.10
N LEU A 35 5.90 0.64 -8.78
CA LEU A 35 4.52 0.19 -8.95
C LEU A 35 4.43 -1.08 -9.79
N ASP A 36 5.26 -1.22 -10.84
CA ASP A 36 5.31 -2.47 -11.62
C ASP A 36 5.60 -3.68 -10.71
N LEU A 37 6.48 -3.51 -9.70
CA LEU A 37 6.75 -4.56 -8.74
C LEU A 37 5.53 -4.83 -7.83
N CYS A 38 4.83 -3.79 -7.38
CA CYS A 38 3.64 -3.94 -6.55
C CYS A 38 2.48 -4.60 -7.32
N PHE A 39 2.38 -4.35 -8.62
CA PHE A 39 1.34 -4.90 -9.50
C PHE A 39 1.76 -6.17 -10.25
N ASN A 40 2.90 -6.75 -9.91
CA ASN A 40 3.30 -8.07 -10.42
C ASN A 40 3.05 -9.12 -9.32
N PRO A 41 1.99 -9.94 -9.40
CA PRO A 41 1.56 -10.82 -8.31
C PRO A 41 2.64 -11.83 -7.88
N GLU A 42 3.31 -12.46 -8.85
CA GLU A 42 4.37 -13.45 -8.55
C GLU A 42 5.59 -12.82 -7.87
N LYS A 43 6.00 -11.63 -8.32
CA LYS A 43 7.15 -10.93 -7.75
C LYS A 43 6.82 -10.32 -6.39
N ALA A 44 5.65 -9.71 -6.23
CA ALA A 44 5.19 -9.16 -4.96
C ALA A 44 5.02 -10.26 -3.90
N ALA A 45 4.46 -11.40 -4.27
CA ALA A 45 4.38 -12.57 -3.40
C ALA A 45 5.77 -13.08 -2.99
N LYS A 46 6.70 -13.19 -3.95
CA LYS A 46 8.08 -13.58 -3.67
C LYS A 46 8.75 -12.61 -2.69
N VAL A 47 8.58 -11.30 -2.90
CA VAL A 47 9.11 -10.28 -1.97
C VAL A 47 8.52 -10.44 -0.57
N SER A 48 7.20 -10.65 -0.46
CA SER A 48 6.53 -10.85 0.83
C SER A 48 7.09 -12.05 1.59
N LEU A 49 7.50 -13.11 0.88
CA LEU A 49 8.01 -14.35 1.47
C LEU A 49 9.52 -14.33 1.77
N GLN A 50 10.32 -13.46 1.14
CA GLN A 50 11.77 -13.39 1.33
C GLN A 50 12.22 -13.32 2.80
N PRO A 51 11.54 -12.58 3.70
CA PRO A 51 11.95 -12.55 5.11
C PRO A 51 11.95 -13.92 5.81
N LEU A 52 11.08 -14.83 5.39
CA LEU A 52 11.01 -16.18 5.97
C LEU A 52 12.26 -17.03 5.66
N GLU A 53 12.98 -16.71 4.59
CA GLU A 53 14.23 -17.41 4.24
C GLU A 53 15.37 -17.08 5.22
N ARG A 54 15.20 -16.00 6.02
CA ARG A 54 16.26 -15.48 6.90
C ARG A 54 15.89 -15.42 8.38
N PHE A 55 14.60 -15.29 8.67
CA PHE A 55 14.13 -15.01 10.02
C PHE A 55 13.00 -15.96 10.41
N ASP A 56 13.07 -16.45 11.64
CA ASP A 56 11.98 -17.20 12.28
C ASP A 56 10.95 -16.18 12.80
N ILE A 57 10.00 -15.82 11.95
CA ILE A 57 8.93 -14.87 12.25
C ILE A 57 7.56 -15.51 12.07
N ASP A 58 6.60 -15.08 12.89
CA ASP A 58 5.26 -15.69 12.93
C ASP A 58 4.27 -15.06 11.92
N PHE A 59 4.60 -13.90 11.36
CA PHE A 59 3.72 -13.17 10.44
C PHE A 59 4.46 -12.71 9.19
N ILE A 60 3.76 -12.77 8.05
CA ILE A 60 4.16 -12.18 6.78
C ILE A 60 3.40 -10.88 6.60
N ILE A 61 4.03 -9.85 6.07
CA ILE A 61 3.35 -8.62 5.64
C ILE A 61 3.23 -8.63 4.11
N LEU A 62 2.03 -8.35 3.62
CA LEU A 62 1.77 -8.15 2.19
C LEU A 62 2.68 -7.03 1.65
N PHE A 63 3.50 -7.36 0.65
CA PHE A 63 4.27 -6.35 -0.06
C PHE A 63 3.36 -5.57 -1.01
N SER A 64 3.16 -4.31 -0.69
CA SER A 64 2.39 -3.34 -1.46
C SER A 64 2.84 -1.91 -1.09
N ASP A 65 2.17 -0.88 -1.59
CA ASP A 65 2.39 0.51 -1.21
C ASP A 65 1.06 1.20 -0.86
N ILE A 66 1.11 2.19 0.03
CA ILE A 66 -0.09 2.97 0.41
C ILE A 66 -0.63 3.80 -0.76
N LEU A 67 0.22 4.10 -1.74
CA LEU A 67 -0.13 4.93 -2.90
C LEU A 67 -0.74 4.13 -4.06
N VAL A 68 -0.98 2.82 -3.91
CA VAL A 68 -1.81 2.07 -4.86
C VAL A 68 -3.25 2.58 -4.87
N ILE A 69 -3.72 3.14 -3.74
CA ILE A 69 -5.06 3.75 -3.60
C ILE A 69 -5.19 5.00 -4.50
N PRO A 70 -4.38 6.07 -4.35
CA PRO A 70 -4.48 7.22 -5.24
C PRO A 70 -4.20 6.86 -6.70
N HIS A 71 -3.28 5.93 -6.97
CA HIS A 71 -3.05 5.44 -8.32
C HIS A 71 -4.31 4.82 -8.95
N ALA A 72 -5.02 3.97 -8.22
CA ALA A 72 -6.27 3.37 -8.68
C ALA A 72 -7.40 4.39 -8.83
N LEU A 73 -7.35 5.51 -8.11
CA LEU A 73 -8.26 6.64 -8.23
C LEU A 73 -7.86 7.65 -9.33
N GLY A 74 -6.92 7.28 -10.21
CA GLY A 74 -6.53 8.07 -11.39
C GLY A 74 -5.45 9.12 -11.14
N GLN A 75 -4.95 9.27 -9.89
CA GLN A 75 -3.87 10.20 -9.62
C GLN A 75 -2.54 9.65 -10.17
N PHE A 76 -1.76 10.52 -10.82
CA PHE A 76 -0.40 10.16 -11.22
C PHE A 76 0.46 9.88 -9.99
N VAL A 77 1.12 8.72 -9.97
CA VAL A 77 2.04 8.29 -8.91
C VAL A 77 3.29 7.70 -9.55
N ASP A 78 4.45 8.20 -9.15
CA ASP A 78 5.76 7.68 -9.54
C ASP A 78 6.69 7.59 -8.32
N PHE A 79 7.79 6.86 -8.46
CA PHE A 79 8.79 6.68 -7.41
C PHE A 79 10.18 6.95 -7.96
N LYS A 80 10.82 8.04 -7.52
CA LYS A 80 12.19 8.37 -7.89
C LYS A 80 13.17 7.92 -6.81
N GLU A 81 14.28 7.35 -7.28
CA GLU A 81 15.35 6.93 -6.38
C GLU A 81 15.87 8.11 -5.57
N LYS A 82 16.12 7.91 -4.27
CA LYS A 82 16.58 8.91 -3.29
C LYS A 82 15.59 10.04 -2.96
N ILE A 83 14.56 10.26 -3.77
CA ILE A 83 13.52 11.27 -3.53
C ILE A 83 12.31 10.63 -2.85
N GLY A 84 11.90 9.45 -3.30
CA GLY A 84 10.69 8.76 -2.84
C GLY A 84 9.52 8.96 -3.80
N PRO A 85 8.28 8.87 -3.29
CA PRO A 85 7.09 9.02 -4.10
C PRO A 85 6.93 10.46 -4.60
N ILE A 86 6.44 10.56 -5.85
CA ILE A 86 6.07 11.81 -6.52
C ILE A 86 4.65 11.63 -7.04
N LEU A 87 3.78 12.56 -6.70
CA LEU A 87 2.41 12.60 -7.15
C LEU A 87 2.13 13.94 -7.82
N GLU A 88 1.22 13.95 -8.78
CA GLU A 88 0.63 15.19 -9.23
C GLU A 88 -0.35 15.69 -8.15
N PRO A 89 -0.11 16.86 -7.51
CA PRO A 89 -0.95 17.30 -6.40
C PRO A 89 -2.39 17.51 -6.82
N ILE A 90 -3.34 17.15 -5.94
CA ILE A 90 -4.76 17.40 -6.12
C ILE A 90 -5.21 18.58 -5.28
N ASP A 91 -6.23 19.30 -5.76
CA ASP A 91 -6.86 20.43 -5.06
C ASP A 91 -8.24 20.08 -4.49
N ASN A 92 -8.97 19.23 -5.17
CA ASN A 92 -10.34 18.85 -4.82
C ASN A 92 -10.66 17.42 -5.29
N LYS A 93 -11.86 16.93 -4.95
CA LYS A 93 -12.28 15.57 -5.32
C LYS A 93 -12.43 15.36 -6.83
N ASP A 94 -12.71 16.43 -7.60
CA ASP A 94 -12.94 16.32 -9.04
C ASP A 94 -11.66 16.01 -9.82
N ASP A 95 -10.49 16.12 -9.16
CA ASP A 95 -9.19 15.70 -9.68
C ASP A 95 -9.01 14.15 -9.62
N LEU A 96 -9.98 13.43 -9.06
CA LEU A 96 -9.97 11.99 -8.91
C LEU A 96 -11.07 11.33 -9.75
N ASP A 97 -10.77 10.15 -10.27
CA ASP A 97 -11.77 9.27 -10.87
C ASP A 97 -12.43 8.42 -9.80
N PHE A 98 -13.54 8.92 -9.24
CA PHE A 98 -14.30 8.23 -8.18
C PHE A 98 -15.70 7.81 -8.60
N LYS A 99 -16.10 8.10 -9.85
CA LYS A 99 -17.46 7.85 -10.34
C LYS A 99 -17.85 6.37 -10.30
N GLU A 100 -16.88 5.49 -10.48
CA GLU A 100 -17.06 4.05 -10.49
C GLU A 100 -16.03 3.34 -9.62
N LEU A 101 -16.06 3.56 -8.30
CA LEU A 101 -15.09 3.00 -7.34
C LEU A 101 -14.89 1.49 -7.49
N ARG A 102 -15.93 0.73 -7.88
CA ARG A 102 -15.81 -0.71 -8.11
C ARG A 102 -14.95 -1.05 -9.31
N ASN A 103 -14.98 -0.23 -10.37
CA ASN A 103 -14.10 -0.42 -11.53
C ASN A 103 -12.67 -0.04 -11.19
N ASN A 104 -12.49 1.04 -10.44
CA ASN A 104 -11.17 1.45 -9.94
C ASN A 104 -10.57 0.35 -9.05
N LEU A 105 -11.39 -0.33 -8.24
CA LEU A 105 -10.94 -1.43 -7.38
C LEU A 105 -10.34 -2.60 -8.18
N LYS A 106 -10.83 -2.88 -9.38
CA LYS A 106 -10.27 -3.92 -10.26
C LYS A 106 -8.83 -3.65 -10.68
N LEU A 107 -8.39 -2.39 -10.69
CA LEU A 107 -6.99 -2.05 -10.94
C LEU A 107 -6.07 -2.61 -9.84
N LEU A 108 -6.62 -2.97 -8.69
CA LEU A 108 -5.92 -3.58 -7.56
C LEU A 108 -5.98 -5.11 -7.55
N ASP A 109 -6.64 -5.75 -8.54
CA ASP A 109 -6.71 -7.21 -8.66
C ASP A 109 -5.33 -7.89 -8.55
N PRO A 110 -4.23 -7.36 -9.14
CA PRO A 110 -2.90 -7.95 -8.96
C PRO A 110 -2.45 -8.03 -7.49
N VAL A 111 -2.89 -7.11 -6.64
CA VAL A 111 -2.60 -7.16 -5.19
C VAL A 111 -3.38 -8.29 -4.53
N PHE A 112 -4.64 -8.50 -4.92
CA PHE A 112 -5.45 -9.62 -4.42
C PHE A 112 -4.91 -10.96 -4.91
N GLU A 113 -4.46 -11.05 -6.15
CA GLU A 113 -3.76 -12.22 -6.68
C GLU A 113 -2.48 -12.50 -5.89
N THR A 114 -1.73 -11.47 -5.51
CA THR A 114 -0.54 -11.61 -4.63
C THR A 114 -0.90 -12.32 -3.34
N ILE A 115 -2.01 -11.94 -2.69
CA ILE A 115 -2.49 -12.57 -1.45
C ILE A 115 -2.79 -14.05 -1.69
N GLN A 116 -3.48 -14.39 -2.79
CA GLN A 116 -3.80 -15.77 -3.11
C GLN A 116 -2.54 -16.63 -3.34
N ILE A 117 -1.53 -16.08 -4.02
CA ILE A 117 -0.26 -16.75 -4.23
C ILE A 117 0.46 -16.99 -2.89
N ILE A 118 0.50 -15.99 -2.01
CA ILE A 118 1.11 -16.13 -0.68
C ILE A 118 0.38 -17.21 0.12
N LYS A 119 -0.95 -17.15 0.21
CA LYS A 119 -1.78 -18.15 0.92
C LYS A 119 -1.57 -19.57 0.38
N LYS A 120 -1.36 -19.71 -0.92
CA LYS A 120 -1.09 -21.01 -1.56
C LYS A 120 0.32 -21.54 -1.25
N LYS A 121 1.33 -20.66 -1.26
CA LYS A 121 2.74 -21.03 -1.05
C LYS A 121 3.13 -21.18 0.42
N ASN A 122 2.43 -20.49 1.32
CA ASN A 122 2.70 -20.53 2.76
C ASN A 122 1.40 -20.67 3.55
N LYS A 123 1.35 -21.71 4.40
CA LYS A 123 0.21 -22.03 5.26
C LYS A 123 0.54 -21.99 6.76
N GLU A 124 1.79 -21.74 7.08
CA GLU A 124 2.27 -21.80 8.46
C GLU A 124 2.16 -20.43 9.15
N GLN A 125 2.64 -19.38 8.48
CA GLN A 125 2.59 -18.03 9.01
C GLN A 125 1.31 -17.31 8.60
N SER A 126 0.79 -16.48 9.50
CA SER A 126 -0.35 -15.63 9.20
C SER A 126 0.06 -14.43 8.33
N LEU A 127 -0.78 -14.07 7.36
CA LEU A 127 -0.56 -12.91 6.49
C LEU A 127 -1.24 -11.68 7.09
N ILE A 128 -0.47 -10.60 7.25
CA ILE A 128 -0.98 -9.28 7.61
C ILE A 128 -1.25 -8.51 6.31
N GLY A 129 -2.50 -8.08 6.12
CA GLY A 129 -2.89 -7.18 5.03
C GLY A 129 -2.26 -5.80 5.18
N PHE A 130 -2.37 -4.98 4.14
CA PHE A 130 -1.71 -3.67 4.10
C PHE A 130 -2.59 -2.61 3.44
N CYS A 131 -2.77 -1.49 4.11
CA CYS A 131 -3.48 -0.33 3.60
C CYS A 131 -2.95 0.96 4.23
N GLY A 132 -2.91 2.04 3.47
CA GLY A 132 -2.63 3.38 4.01
C GLY A 132 -3.83 3.95 4.75
N GLY A 133 -3.61 4.58 5.90
CA GLY A 133 -4.66 5.36 6.56
C GLY A 133 -5.13 6.51 5.67
N PRO A 134 -6.45 6.74 5.49
CA PRO A 134 -6.99 7.73 4.56
C PRO A 134 -6.37 9.12 4.69
N PHE A 135 -6.17 9.62 5.92
CA PHE A 135 -5.54 10.91 6.14
C PHE A 135 -4.06 10.92 5.74
N THR A 136 -3.32 9.84 6.01
CA THR A 136 -1.93 9.72 5.58
C THR A 136 -1.82 9.75 4.06
N VAL A 137 -2.66 8.98 3.36
CA VAL A 137 -2.71 8.96 1.89
C VAL A 137 -3.04 10.36 1.35
N LEU A 138 -4.07 11.02 1.92
CA LEU A 138 -4.44 12.39 1.56
C LEU A 138 -3.25 13.36 1.66
N THR A 139 -2.41 13.23 2.70
CA THR A 139 -1.24 14.13 2.83
C THR A 139 -0.28 14.00 1.66
N TYR A 140 0.01 12.78 1.21
CA TYR A 140 0.81 12.56 0.00
C TYR A 140 0.16 13.14 -1.26
N MET A 141 -1.14 12.95 -1.40
CA MET A 141 -1.90 13.40 -2.57
C MET A 141 -1.88 14.92 -2.72
N ILE A 142 -2.02 15.67 -1.64
CA ILE A 142 -2.05 17.13 -1.64
C ILE A 142 -0.63 17.74 -1.70
N GLU A 143 0.31 17.16 -0.94
CA GLU A 143 1.70 17.67 -0.93
C GLU A 143 2.42 17.35 -2.25
N GLY A 144 2.00 16.31 -2.98
CA GLY A 144 2.66 15.82 -4.18
C GLY A 144 3.84 14.90 -3.89
N GLY A 145 3.87 14.31 -2.68
CA GLY A 145 4.92 13.42 -2.22
C GLY A 145 5.20 13.52 -0.73
N SER A 146 6.40 13.14 -0.33
CA SER A 146 6.83 13.26 1.08
C SER A 146 7.01 14.72 1.49
N SER A 147 6.44 15.11 2.62
CA SER A 147 6.58 16.45 3.19
C SER A 147 6.94 16.37 4.66
N LYS A 148 7.88 17.21 5.12
CA LYS A 148 8.25 17.30 6.54
C LYS A 148 7.24 18.12 7.34
N ASN A 149 6.73 19.18 6.74
CA ASN A 149 5.94 20.19 7.43
C ASN A 149 4.44 20.11 7.13
N HIS A 150 4.04 19.42 6.05
CA HIS A 150 2.66 19.30 5.59
C HIS A 150 1.95 20.67 5.46
N GLU A 151 2.62 21.64 4.84
CA GLU A 151 2.17 23.04 4.79
C GLU A 151 0.90 23.22 3.97
N LYS A 152 0.82 22.55 2.79
CA LYS A 152 -0.36 22.61 1.93
C LYS A 152 -1.57 21.99 2.62
N VAL A 153 -1.42 20.83 3.24
CA VAL A 153 -2.49 20.16 3.98
C VAL A 153 -2.97 21.01 5.16
N LYS A 154 -2.04 21.57 5.94
CA LYS A 154 -2.36 22.46 7.07
C LYS A 154 -3.10 23.72 6.60
N PHE A 155 -2.68 24.30 5.48
CA PHE A 155 -3.38 25.45 4.89
C PHE A 155 -4.79 25.07 4.47
N LYS A 156 -4.96 23.97 3.72
CA LYS A 156 -6.28 23.51 3.29
C LYS A 156 -7.19 23.13 4.45
N LEU A 157 -6.67 22.51 5.51
CA LEU A 157 -7.45 22.23 6.72
C LEU A 157 -8.05 23.49 7.36
N LYS A 158 -7.32 24.60 7.30
CA LYS A 158 -7.81 25.89 7.84
C LYS A 158 -8.76 26.62 6.92
N LYS A 159 -8.55 26.55 5.62
CA LYS A 159 -9.25 27.36 4.62
C LYS A 159 -10.32 26.62 3.83
N GLU A 160 -10.14 25.31 3.60
CA GLU A 160 -10.94 24.50 2.68
C GLU A 160 -11.35 23.17 3.30
N ARG A 161 -11.60 23.17 4.61
CA ARG A 161 -11.86 21.94 5.40
C ARG A 161 -12.92 21.04 4.76
N LYS A 162 -14.00 21.62 4.21
CA LYS A 162 -15.09 20.85 3.60
C LYS A 162 -14.59 20.05 2.41
N LYS A 163 -13.80 20.64 1.50
CA LYS A 163 -13.23 19.94 0.36
C LYS A 163 -12.31 18.76 0.78
N LEU A 164 -11.51 18.96 1.83
CA LEU A 164 -10.68 17.89 2.36
C LEU A 164 -11.50 16.72 2.89
N LEU A 165 -12.57 17.01 3.63
CA LEU A 165 -13.43 15.96 4.16
C LEU A 165 -14.09 15.16 3.05
N GLU A 166 -14.52 15.79 1.96
CA GLU A 166 -15.06 15.10 0.79
C GLU A 166 -14.05 14.10 0.19
N ILE A 167 -12.76 14.49 0.10
CA ILE A 167 -11.70 13.57 -0.37
C ILE A 167 -11.45 12.44 0.66
N ILE A 168 -11.43 12.75 1.95
CA ILE A 168 -11.25 11.74 3.00
C ILE A 168 -12.39 10.71 2.96
N ASP A 169 -13.62 11.13 2.74
CA ASP A 169 -14.77 10.22 2.65
C ASP A 169 -14.59 9.23 1.49
N ILE A 170 -14.19 9.72 0.30
CA ILE A 170 -13.88 8.87 -0.87
C ILE A 170 -12.74 7.88 -0.53
N LEU A 171 -11.64 8.39 0.05
CA LEU A 171 -10.51 7.54 0.42
C LEU A 171 -10.89 6.49 1.47
N THR A 172 -11.76 6.84 2.41
CA THR A 172 -12.23 5.93 3.46
C THR A 172 -13.09 4.84 2.85
N GLU A 173 -14.02 5.18 1.97
CA GLU A 173 -14.86 4.22 1.26
C GLU A 173 -14.00 3.27 0.42
N PHE A 174 -13.13 3.81 -0.42
CA PHE A 174 -12.28 3.00 -1.30
C PHE A 174 -11.29 2.12 -0.53
N SER A 175 -10.67 2.65 0.53
CA SER A 175 -9.79 1.87 1.41
C SER A 175 -10.54 0.75 2.13
N SER A 176 -11.79 0.97 2.52
CA SER A 176 -12.64 -0.05 3.13
C SER A 176 -12.96 -1.16 2.14
N MET A 177 -13.31 -0.82 0.89
CA MET A 177 -13.51 -1.81 -0.18
C MET A 177 -12.23 -2.63 -0.42
N TYR A 178 -11.08 -1.96 -0.49
CA TYR A 178 -9.77 -2.59 -0.68
C TYR A 178 -9.42 -3.57 0.46
N LEU A 179 -9.69 -3.20 1.71
CA LEU A 179 -9.45 -4.07 2.87
C LEU A 179 -10.41 -5.26 2.89
N ILE A 180 -11.68 -5.07 2.52
CA ILE A 180 -12.66 -6.16 2.43
C ILE A 180 -12.20 -7.21 1.40
N GLU A 181 -11.68 -6.79 0.24
CA GLU A 181 -11.16 -7.74 -0.76
C GLU A 181 -9.89 -8.48 -0.27
N GLN A 182 -9.05 -7.84 0.54
CA GLN A 182 -7.88 -8.53 1.13
C GLN A 182 -8.26 -9.62 2.13
N ILE A 183 -9.42 -9.51 2.79
CA ILE A 183 -9.89 -10.46 3.80
C ILE A 183 -10.54 -11.69 3.16
N LYS A 184 -11.13 -11.57 1.98
CA LYS A 184 -11.72 -12.68 1.22
C LYS A 184 -10.64 -13.68 0.78
#